data_75a5cb490c8fa87ca1aaa91525ac636a
#
_entry.id   75a5cb490c8fa87ca1aaa91525ac636a
#
_cell.length_a   1.000
_cell.length_b   1.000
_cell.length_c   1.000
_cell.angle_alpha   90.00
_cell.angle_beta   90.00
_cell.angle_gamma   90.00
#
_symmetry.space_group_name_H-M   'P 1'
#
loop_
_entity.id
_entity.type
_entity.pdbx_description
1 polymer ?
#
loop_
_entity_poly.entity_id
_entity_poly.type
_entity_poly.pdbx_seq_one_letter_code
_entity_poly.pdbx_strand_id
1 'polypeptide(L)'
;EMCIRDRDMLALMSYEVIGSIENREDVLIVKDEDGNLYVEKILDTFDESIYQYLMEHPIANMPQIMSVYRGITKLVIIEQWIDGVTIEDMLKEYTIKEREAVRIACDICKILKELHSQKTPIIHRDVKPSNVMLCQDGSVYLLDVNVAKWCNPEEAEDTKLLGTLYYAAPEQFGYGFTASTEKTDIYAVGMLLNKMITGRFPKEERATGVMWEVIQRCIRLNPEERYSDDELINTLTDYLGEQDE
;
A
#
# COMPACT_ATOMS: atom_id res chain seq x y z
N GLU A 1 11.32 25.33 10.28
CA GLU A 1 12.24 24.79 11.31
C GLU A 1 11.50 23.72 12.10
N MET A 2 12.00 22.48 12.03
CA MET A 2 11.41 21.32 12.68
C MET A 2 11.95 21.29 14.12
N CYS A 3 11.10 21.66 15.09
CA CYS A 3 11.47 21.51 16.50
C CYS A 3 11.15 20.06 16.92
N ILE A 4 12.14 19.18 16.82
CA ILE A 4 12.11 17.81 17.33
C ILE A 4 12.56 17.88 18.80
N ARG A 5 12.00 17.06 19.68
CA ARG A 5 12.46 17.00 21.08
C ARG A 5 13.93 16.58 21.10
N ASP A 6 14.74 17.14 21.99
CA ASP A 6 16.20 16.93 22.03
C ASP A 6 16.63 15.45 22.00
N ARG A 7 15.83 14.55 22.59
CA ARG A 7 16.09 13.10 22.56
C ARG A 7 15.91 12.48 21.18
N ASP A 8 14.89 12.92 20.44
CA ASP A 8 14.56 12.41 19.11
C ASP A 8 15.58 12.91 18.08
N MET A 9 16.12 14.12 18.30
CA MET A 9 17.17 14.71 17.46
C MET A 9 18.49 13.93 17.56
N LEU A 10 18.86 13.48 18.76
CA LEU A 10 20.05 12.64 18.97
C LEU A 10 19.93 11.27 18.28
N ALA A 11 18.75 10.67 18.30
CA ALA A 11 18.51 9.39 17.63
C ALA A 11 18.49 9.53 16.09
N LEU A 12 17.98 10.63 15.54
CA LEU A 12 18.06 10.92 14.10
C LEU A 12 19.51 11.25 13.66
N MET A 13 20.35 11.80 14.54
CA MET A 13 21.77 12.03 14.24
C MET A 13 22.59 10.72 14.07
N SER A 14 22.04 9.56 14.45
CA SER A 14 22.68 8.26 14.19
C SER A 14 22.54 7.77 12.74
N TYR A 15 21.75 8.49 11.92
CA TYR A 15 21.57 8.19 10.50
C TYR A 15 22.23 9.24 9.62
N GLU A 16 23.04 8.80 8.65
CA GLU A 16 23.64 9.65 7.62
C GLU A 16 22.79 9.65 6.36
N VAL A 17 22.34 10.81 5.90
CA VAL A 17 21.63 10.95 4.62
C VAL A 17 22.61 10.70 3.48
N ILE A 18 22.33 9.70 2.63
CA ILE A 18 23.18 9.33 1.50
C ILE A 18 22.51 9.59 0.14
N GLY A 19 21.20 9.88 0.12
CA GLY A 19 20.46 10.20 -1.09
C GLY A 19 19.01 10.53 -0.81
N SER A 20 18.28 10.77 -1.89
CA SER A 20 16.83 10.98 -1.88
C SER A 20 16.19 10.16 -3.00
N ILE A 21 14.92 9.83 -2.85
CA ILE A 21 14.15 9.19 -3.92
C ILE A 21 13.75 10.28 -4.92
N GLU A 22 13.96 10.02 -6.21
CA GLU A 22 13.63 10.96 -7.28
C GLU A 22 12.21 11.52 -7.15
N ASN A 23 12.08 12.84 -7.24
CA ASN A 23 10.82 13.58 -7.13
C ASN A 23 10.10 13.47 -5.77
N ARG A 24 10.79 13.02 -4.70
CA ARG A 24 10.25 12.91 -3.34
C ARG A 24 11.23 13.52 -2.33
N GLU A 25 11.15 14.83 -2.14
CA GLU A 25 11.98 15.55 -1.16
C GLU A 25 11.70 15.15 0.30
N ASP A 26 10.54 14.57 0.54
CA ASP A 26 10.05 14.06 1.82
C ASP A 26 10.51 12.63 2.13
N VAL A 27 11.27 11.97 1.22
CA VAL A 27 11.74 10.60 1.36
C VAL A 27 13.24 10.54 1.08
N LEU A 28 14.00 10.23 2.12
CA LEU A 28 15.47 10.17 2.08
C LEU A 28 15.96 8.75 2.22
N ILE A 29 17.09 8.45 1.60
CA ILE A 29 17.84 7.21 1.84
C ILE A 29 18.89 7.53 2.89
N VAL A 30 18.86 6.79 3.98
CA VAL A 30 19.76 6.98 5.11
C VAL A 30 20.49 5.67 5.45
N LYS A 31 21.66 5.78 6.08
CA LYS A 31 22.37 4.62 6.62
C LYS A 31 22.71 4.81 8.09
N ASP A 32 22.77 3.73 8.84
CA ASP A 32 23.23 3.71 10.22
C ASP A 32 24.79 3.62 10.31
N GLU A 33 25.32 3.60 11.54
CA GLU A 33 26.77 3.47 11.80
C GLU A 33 27.38 2.15 11.30
N ASP A 34 26.57 1.10 11.20
CA ASP A 34 26.97 -0.22 10.68
C ASP A 34 26.89 -0.30 9.15
N GLY A 35 26.35 0.75 8.48
CA GLY A 35 26.21 0.85 7.04
C GLY A 35 24.92 0.22 6.48
N ASN A 36 23.96 -0.18 7.33
CA ASN A 36 22.67 -0.66 6.88
C ASN A 36 21.82 0.49 6.32
N LEU A 37 21.09 0.18 5.26
CA LEU A 37 20.23 1.16 4.57
C LEU A 37 18.81 1.18 5.15
N TYR A 38 18.26 2.39 5.23
CA TYR A 38 16.89 2.66 5.66
C TYR A 38 16.27 3.76 4.80
N VAL A 39 14.96 3.92 4.93
CA VAL A 39 14.21 5.05 4.36
C VAL A 39 13.76 5.95 5.50
N GLU A 40 14.09 7.22 5.41
CA GLU A 40 13.53 8.27 6.27
C GLU A 40 12.38 8.95 5.53
N LYS A 41 11.21 9.02 6.15
CA LYS A 41 10.04 9.73 5.63
C LYS A 41 9.65 10.87 6.55
N ILE A 42 9.36 12.03 5.98
CA ILE A 42 8.88 13.21 6.70
C ILE A 42 7.44 13.48 6.30
N LEU A 43 6.50 13.18 7.20
CA LEU A 43 5.08 13.14 6.93
C LEU A 43 4.35 14.38 7.48
N ASP A 44 3.54 15.01 6.63
CA ASP A 44 2.62 16.11 7.01
C ASP A 44 1.21 15.59 7.35
N THR A 45 0.82 14.47 6.75
CA THR A 45 -0.46 13.78 7.02
C THR A 45 -0.14 12.36 7.49
N PHE A 46 -0.67 11.98 8.64
CA PHE A 46 -0.39 10.67 9.25
C PHE A 46 -1.40 10.37 10.37
N ASP A 47 -1.50 9.09 10.71
CA ASP A 47 -2.00 8.62 11.99
C ASP A 47 -0.82 7.97 12.75
N GLU A 48 -0.28 8.68 13.74
CA GLU A 48 0.87 8.22 14.52
C GLU A 48 0.62 6.87 15.20
N SER A 49 -0.62 6.62 15.63
CA SER A 49 -0.97 5.38 16.32
C SER A 49 -0.83 4.13 15.42
N ILE A 50 -1.07 4.26 14.12
CA ILE A 50 -0.85 3.19 13.14
C ILE A 50 0.65 2.88 13.03
N TYR A 51 1.50 3.90 12.93
CA TYR A 51 2.95 3.69 12.84
C TYR A 51 3.52 3.06 14.11
N GLN A 52 3.09 3.52 15.30
CA GLN A 52 3.49 2.91 16.56
C GLN A 52 3.03 1.46 16.67
N TYR A 53 1.79 1.19 16.26
CA TYR A 53 1.25 -0.16 16.25
C TYR A 53 2.03 -1.10 15.31
N LEU A 54 2.31 -0.68 14.07
CA LEU A 54 3.05 -1.48 13.09
C LEU A 54 4.52 -1.65 13.45
N MET A 55 5.11 -0.73 14.22
CA MET A 55 6.45 -0.90 14.79
C MET A 55 6.49 -2.04 15.81
N GLU A 56 5.46 -2.17 16.63
CA GLU A 56 5.32 -3.24 17.63
C GLU A 56 4.81 -4.56 17.04
N HIS A 57 4.02 -4.48 15.96
CA HIS A 57 3.36 -5.61 15.30
C HIS A 57 3.65 -5.57 13.79
N PRO A 58 4.89 -5.88 13.37
CA PRO A 58 5.27 -5.81 11.96
C PRO A 58 4.49 -6.82 11.13
N ILE A 59 4.03 -6.37 9.96
CA ILE A 59 3.32 -7.19 8.97
C ILE A 59 4.35 -7.74 7.98
N ALA A 60 4.25 -9.02 7.66
CA ALA A 60 5.13 -9.65 6.69
C ALA A 60 4.97 -8.98 5.31
N ASN A 61 6.09 -8.78 4.61
CA ASN A 61 6.11 -8.12 3.29
C ASN A 61 5.60 -6.66 3.29
N MET A 62 5.68 -5.99 4.43
CA MET A 62 5.69 -4.54 4.55
C MET A 62 7.03 -4.08 5.13
N PRO A 63 7.52 -2.87 4.80
CA PRO A 63 8.75 -2.37 5.42
C PRO A 63 8.60 -2.31 6.95
N GLN A 64 9.55 -2.90 7.67
CA GLN A 64 9.56 -2.81 9.12
C GLN A 64 9.81 -1.37 9.55
N ILE A 65 8.99 -0.85 10.45
CA ILE A 65 9.17 0.47 11.05
C ILE A 65 10.19 0.33 12.16
N MET A 66 11.31 1.04 12.04
CA MET A 66 12.42 1.00 12.99
C MET A 66 12.26 2.04 14.07
N SER A 67 11.74 3.22 13.71
CA SER A 67 11.59 4.35 14.62
C SER A 67 10.51 5.31 14.16
N VAL A 68 9.86 5.94 15.13
CA VAL A 68 8.81 6.95 14.93
C VAL A 68 9.15 8.16 15.80
N TYR A 69 9.33 9.33 15.19
CA TYR A 69 9.67 10.58 15.90
C TYR A 69 8.61 11.63 15.65
N ARG A 70 8.01 12.11 16.71
CA ARG A 70 6.97 13.13 16.67
C ARG A 70 7.59 14.53 16.75
N GLY A 71 7.51 15.30 15.65
CA GLY A 71 7.76 16.73 15.62
C GLY A 71 6.53 17.54 16.04
N ILE A 72 6.60 18.87 15.93
CA ILE A 72 5.46 19.75 16.26
C ILE A 72 4.30 19.52 15.28
N THR A 73 4.58 19.50 13.98
CA THR A 73 3.57 19.37 12.91
C THR A 73 3.81 18.18 11.99
N LYS A 74 4.97 17.54 12.08
CA LYS A 74 5.40 16.45 11.20
C LYS A 74 5.69 15.19 12.01
N LEU A 75 5.63 14.05 11.33
CA LEU A 75 6.11 12.79 11.84
C LEU A 75 7.31 12.35 11.00
N VAL A 76 8.38 11.93 11.64
CA VAL A 76 9.54 11.33 10.96
C VAL A 76 9.56 9.84 11.24
N ILE A 77 9.63 9.05 10.19
CA ILE A 77 9.64 7.59 10.23
C ILE A 77 10.96 7.11 9.67
N ILE A 78 11.60 6.18 10.37
CA ILE A 78 12.69 5.37 9.82
C ILE A 78 12.11 3.98 9.56
N GLU A 79 12.18 3.52 8.33
CA GLU A 79 11.69 2.19 7.95
C GLU A 79 12.74 1.41 7.16
N GLN A 80 12.58 0.11 7.11
CA GLN A 80 13.43 -0.83 6.38
C GLN A 80 13.55 -0.41 4.91
N TRP A 81 14.80 -0.39 4.40
CA TRP A 81 15.04 -0.32 2.95
C TRP A 81 14.65 -1.64 2.28
N ILE A 82 13.83 -1.57 1.25
CA ILE A 82 13.48 -2.72 0.42
C ILE A 82 14.21 -2.60 -0.92
N ASP A 83 15.02 -3.60 -1.26
CA ASP A 83 15.75 -3.64 -2.53
C ASP A 83 14.88 -4.29 -3.61
N GLY A 84 14.27 -3.47 -4.43
CA GLY A 84 13.34 -3.91 -5.46
C GLY A 84 13.02 -2.81 -6.47
N VAL A 85 12.11 -3.13 -7.40
CA VAL A 85 11.59 -2.20 -8.42
C VAL A 85 10.10 -1.99 -8.18
N THR A 86 9.64 -0.75 -8.23
CA THR A 86 8.20 -0.48 -8.10
C THR A 86 7.43 -0.96 -9.32
N ILE A 87 6.19 -1.39 -9.12
CA ILE A 87 5.31 -1.71 -10.26
C ILE A 87 5.12 -0.49 -11.17
N GLU A 88 5.18 0.73 -10.61
CA GLU A 88 5.11 1.96 -11.42
C GLU A 88 6.28 2.07 -12.38
N ASP A 89 7.51 1.80 -11.94
CA ASP A 89 8.69 1.85 -12.79
C ASP A 89 8.68 0.75 -13.86
N MET A 90 8.25 -0.46 -13.49
CA MET A 90 8.06 -1.54 -14.47
C MET A 90 7.05 -1.15 -15.55
N LEU A 91 5.95 -0.52 -15.20
CA LEU A 91 4.89 -0.12 -16.13
C LEU A 91 5.29 1.05 -17.07
N LYS A 92 6.39 1.76 -16.80
CA LYS A 92 6.98 2.72 -17.74
C LYS A 92 7.60 2.04 -18.96
N GLU A 93 8.08 0.81 -18.78
CA GLU A 93 8.81 0.06 -19.79
C GLU A 93 7.91 -0.97 -20.54
N TYR A 94 7.04 -1.68 -19.78
CA TYR A 94 6.21 -2.76 -20.33
C TYR A 94 4.98 -3.05 -19.45
N THR A 95 4.00 -3.73 -20.03
CA THR A 95 2.89 -4.32 -19.26
C THR A 95 3.32 -5.66 -18.66
N ILE A 96 2.72 -6.02 -17.52
CA ILE A 96 3.03 -7.25 -16.81
C ILE A 96 2.16 -8.38 -17.39
N LYS A 97 2.75 -9.55 -17.65
CA LYS A 97 1.99 -10.72 -18.11
C LYS A 97 0.90 -11.06 -17.12
N GLU A 98 -0.29 -11.43 -17.63
CA GLU A 98 -1.48 -11.67 -16.82
C GLU A 98 -1.21 -12.59 -15.62
N ARG A 99 -0.58 -13.76 -15.84
CA ARG A 99 -0.25 -14.70 -14.76
C ARG A 99 0.61 -14.05 -13.66
N GLU A 100 1.61 -13.26 -14.05
CA GLU A 100 2.49 -12.56 -13.10
C GLU A 100 1.75 -11.44 -12.36
N ALA A 101 0.90 -10.69 -13.07
CA ALA A 101 0.05 -9.67 -12.47
C ALA A 101 -0.91 -10.27 -11.43
N VAL A 102 -1.49 -11.44 -11.74
CA VAL A 102 -2.37 -12.17 -10.82
C VAL A 102 -1.59 -12.66 -9.59
N ARG A 103 -0.37 -13.19 -9.76
CA ARG A 103 0.49 -13.58 -8.64
C ARG A 103 0.79 -12.40 -7.72
N ILE A 104 1.20 -11.26 -8.30
CA ILE A 104 1.47 -10.02 -7.55
C ILE A 104 0.21 -9.57 -6.80
N ALA A 105 -0.94 -9.54 -7.46
CA ALA A 105 -2.21 -9.15 -6.84
C ALA A 105 -2.60 -10.10 -5.68
N CYS A 106 -2.39 -11.41 -5.86
CA CYS A 106 -2.64 -12.40 -4.80
C CYS A 106 -1.75 -12.15 -3.57
N ASP A 107 -0.48 -11.84 -3.77
CA ASP A 107 0.45 -11.56 -2.68
C ASP A 107 0.09 -10.24 -1.97
N ILE A 108 -0.31 -9.20 -2.71
CA ILE A 108 -0.86 -7.95 -2.12
C ILE A 108 -2.10 -8.26 -1.27
N CYS A 109 -3.03 -9.07 -1.77
CA CYS A 109 -4.23 -9.45 -1.02
C CYS A 109 -3.90 -10.16 0.29
N LYS A 110 -2.86 -11.01 0.33
CA LYS A 110 -2.40 -11.66 1.57
C LYS A 110 -1.85 -10.64 2.57
N ILE A 111 -1.08 -9.65 2.13
CA ILE A 111 -0.57 -8.57 2.98
C ILE A 111 -1.74 -7.74 3.52
N LEU A 112 -2.68 -7.35 2.67
CA LEU A 112 -3.88 -6.60 3.08
C LEU A 112 -4.71 -7.38 4.09
N LYS A 113 -4.89 -8.69 3.89
CA LYS A 113 -5.60 -9.54 4.84
C LYS A 113 -4.96 -9.53 6.23
N GLU A 114 -3.64 -9.49 6.33
CA GLU A 114 -2.95 -9.35 7.62
C GLU A 114 -3.28 -8.02 8.31
N LEU A 115 -3.33 -6.90 7.56
CA LEU A 115 -3.76 -5.60 8.06
C LEU A 115 -5.23 -5.60 8.50
N HIS A 116 -6.10 -6.18 7.68
CA HIS A 116 -7.54 -6.25 7.94
C HIS A 116 -7.91 -7.20 9.09
N SER A 117 -7.05 -8.18 9.37
CA SER A 117 -7.25 -9.17 10.44
C SER A 117 -6.76 -8.70 11.81
N GLN A 118 -6.24 -7.48 11.93
CA GLN A 118 -5.85 -6.94 13.23
C GLN A 118 -7.08 -6.77 14.14
N LYS A 119 -6.88 -6.72 15.46
CA LYS A 119 -7.98 -6.57 16.45
C LYS A 119 -8.90 -5.39 16.11
N THR A 120 -8.33 -4.29 15.68
CA THR A 120 -9.00 -3.21 14.96
C THR A 120 -8.41 -3.23 13.56
N PRO A 121 -9.18 -3.49 12.51
CA PRO A 121 -8.65 -3.55 11.16
C PRO A 121 -7.98 -2.23 10.75
N ILE A 122 -6.85 -2.35 10.04
CA ILE A 122 -6.16 -1.21 9.42
C ILE A 122 -6.47 -1.26 7.93
N ILE A 123 -7.07 -0.21 7.38
CA ILE A 123 -7.36 -0.06 5.96
C ILE A 123 -6.25 0.75 5.33
N HIS A 124 -5.60 0.22 4.29
CA HIS A 124 -4.42 0.82 3.67
C HIS A 124 -4.73 2.09 2.87
N ARG A 125 -5.79 2.07 2.05
CA ARG A 125 -6.38 3.20 1.30
C ARG A 125 -5.53 3.79 0.17
N ASP A 126 -4.33 3.28 -0.08
CA ASP A 126 -3.46 3.80 -1.16
C ASP A 126 -2.70 2.68 -1.89
N VAL A 127 -3.40 1.59 -2.21
CA VAL A 127 -2.85 0.51 -3.05
C VAL A 127 -2.75 1.00 -4.49
N LYS A 128 -1.50 1.15 -4.98
CA LYS A 128 -1.20 1.67 -6.33
C LYS A 128 0.18 1.19 -6.79
N PRO A 129 0.54 1.32 -8.09
CA PRO A 129 1.82 0.84 -8.62
C PRO A 129 3.06 1.37 -7.91
N SER A 130 3.08 2.64 -7.47
CA SER A 130 4.22 3.22 -6.76
C SER A 130 4.39 2.72 -5.32
N ASN A 131 3.36 2.09 -4.75
CA ASN A 131 3.37 1.55 -3.41
C ASN A 131 3.50 0.01 -3.40
N VAL A 132 3.76 -0.61 -4.55
CA VAL A 132 4.03 -2.06 -4.66
C VAL A 132 5.40 -2.25 -5.26
N MET A 133 6.25 -3.01 -4.57
CA MET A 133 7.63 -3.29 -4.98
C MET A 133 7.82 -4.78 -5.20
N LEU A 134 8.47 -5.14 -6.30
CA LEU A 134 8.89 -6.49 -6.63
C LEU A 134 10.40 -6.62 -6.44
N CYS A 135 10.81 -7.54 -5.57
CA CYS A 135 12.21 -7.85 -5.30
C CYS A 135 12.76 -8.88 -6.28
N GLN A 136 14.09 -9.01 -6.33
CA GLN A 136 14.77 -9.95 -7.23
C GLN A 136 14.46 -11.42 -6.94
N ASP A 137 14.15 -11.77 -5.70
CA ASP A 137 13.74 -13.11 -5.26
C ASP A 137 12.27 -13.42 -5.59
N GLY A 138 11.55 -12.47 -6.20
CA GLY A 138 10.14 -12.58 -6.54
C GLY A 138 9.19 -12.19 -5.41
N SER A 139 9.68 -11.82 -4.22
CA SER A 139 8.82 -11.34 -3.14
C SER A 139 8.19 -9.99 -3.49
N VAL A 140 6.93 -9.81 -3.08
CA VAL A 140 6.17 -8.57 -3.28
C VAL A 140 6.05 -7.85 -1.94
N TYR A 141 6.36 -6.55 -1.92
CA TYR A 141 6.17 -5.69 -0.75
C TYR A 141 5.11 -4.64 -1.01
N LEU A 142 4.28 -4.39 0.00
CA LEU A 142 3.33 -3.27 0.02
C LEU A 142 3.91 -2.15 0.88
N LEU A 143 4.09 -0.98 0.29
CA LEU A 143 4.71 0.19 0.90
C LEU A 143 3.66 1.20 1.34
N ASP A 144 4.04 2.07 2.25
CA ASP A 144 3.43 3.38 2.51
C ASP A 144 2.02 3.36 3.11
N VAL A 145 1.95 3.54 4.42
CA VAL A 145 0.70 3.62 5.20
C VAL A 145 0.30 5.06 5.58
N ASN A 146 0.78 6.08 4.85
CA ASN A 146 0.59 7.49 5.19
C ASN A 146 -0.89 7.90 5.32
N VAL A 147 -1.76 7.28 4.54
CA VAL A 147 -3.19 7.54 4.51
C VAL A 147 -4.01 6.38 5.08
N ALA A 148 -3.35 5.40 5.66
CA ALA A 148 -4.03 4.28 6.31
C ALA A 148 -4.89 4.76 7.48
N LYS A 149 -5.89 3.98 7.82
CA LYS A 149 -6.90 4.32 8.82
C LYS A 149 -7.30 3.08 9.62
N TRP A 150 -7.53 3.27 10.91
CA TRP A 150 -8.27 2.29 11.71
C TRP A 150 -9.71 2.19 11.20
N CYS A 151 -10.19 0.99 10.98
CA CYS A 151 -11.60 0.78 10.66
C CYS A 151 -12.46 1.09 11.89
N ASN A 152 -13.38 2.03 11.73
CA ASN A 152 -14.35 2.36 12.76
C ASN A 152 -15.77 2.08 12.23
N PRO A 153 -16.42 1.00 12.66
CA PRO A 153 -17.77 0.65 12.20
C PRO A 153 -18.85 1.69 12.53
N GLU A 154 -18.59 2.59 13.47
CA GLU A 154 -19.53 3.65 13.86
C GLU A 154 -19.42 4.90 12.98
N GLU A 155 -18.38 5.00 12.14
CA GLU A 155 -18.23 6.10 11.20
C GLU A 155 -19.06 5.87 9.94
N ALA A 156 -19.92 6.85 9.63
CA ALA A 156 -20.71 6.81 8.42
C ALA A 156 -19.93 7.23 7.16
N GLU A 157 -18.92 8.10 7.33
CA GLU A 157 -18.13 8.66 6.23
C GLU A 157 -16.67 8.90 6.67
N ASP A 158 -15.74 8.90 5.72
CA ASP A 158 -14.36 9.29 6.00
C ASP A 158 -14.25 10.78 6.28
N THR A 159 -13.60 11.13 7.39
CA THR A 159 -13.42 12.54 7.80
C THR A 159 -12.46 13.33 6.93
N LYS A 160 -11.62 12.63 6.16
CA LYS A 160 -10.67 13.21 5.18
C LYS A 160 -10.76 12.45 3.88
N LEU A 161 -10.94 13.18 2.78
CA LEU A 161 -10.90 12.64 1.43
C LEU A 161 -9.42 12.41 1.06
N LEU A 162 -8.94 11.18 1.22
CA LEU A 162 -7.56 10.79 0.96
C LEU A 162 -7.52 9.57 0.04
N GLY A 163 -6.58 9.57 -0.87
CA GLY A 163 -6.33 8.50 -1.82
C GLY A 163 -5.79 9.04 -3.13
N THR A 164 -5.21 8.15 -3.93
CA THR A 164 -4.69 8.51 -5.26
C THR A 164 -5.81 8.44 -6.29
N LEU A 165 -6.04 9.55 -6.99
CA LEU A 165 -7.03 9.61 -8.08
C LEU A 165 -6.87 8.41 -9.03
N TYR A 166 -7.97 7.81 -9.45
CA TYR A 166 -8.10 6.61 -10.28
C TYR A 166 -7.88 5.25 -9.58
N TYR A 167 -7.20 5.16 -8.44
CA TYR A 167 -7.07 3.92 -7.67
C TYR A 167 -8.02 3.89 -6.47
N ALA A 168 -8.27 5.05 -5.88
CA ALA A 168 -9.10 5.18 -4.70
C ALA A 168 -10.57 4.83 -4.99
N ALA A 169 -11.17 4.10 -4.07
CA ALA A 169 -12.56 3.71 -4.15
C ALA A 169 -13.51 4.92 -3.99
N PRO A 170 -14.73 4.86 -4.57
CA PRO A 170 -15.66 5.97 -4.52
C PRO A 170 -15.99 6.48 -3.12
N GLU A 171 -16.08 5.59 -2.14
CA GLU A 171 -16.35 5.93 -0.74
C GLU A 171 -15.23 6.80 -0.12
N GLN A 172 -13.98 6.70 -0.58
CA GLN A 172 -12.87 7.54 -0.11
C GLN A 172 -13.05 9.02 -0.49
N PHE A 173 -13.89 9.31 -1.46
CA PHE A 173 -14.23 10.67 -1.93
C PHE A 173 -15.62 11.12 -1.50
N GLY A 174 -16.25 10.42 -0.56
CA GLY A 174 -17.59 10.74 -0.09
C GLY A 174 -18.70 10.37 -1.09
N TYR A 175 -18.39 9.57 -2.11
CA TYR A 175 -19.39 8.98 -3.00
C TYR A 175 -19.87 7.65 -2.42
N GLY A 176 -20.86 7.70 -1.57
CA GLY A 176 -21.41 6.53 -0.91
C GLY A 176 -21.88 6.89 0.51
N PHE A 177 -22.40 5.90 1.22
CA PHE A 177 -22.95 6.07 2.56
C PHE A 177 -22.11 5.31 3.60
N THR A 178 -20.87 4.98 3.27
CA THR A 178 -19.97 4.18 4.13
C THR A 178 -18.59 4.79 4.21
N ALA A 179 -17.94 4.67 5.37
CA ALA A 179 -16.52 4.93 5.52
C ALA A 179 -15.69 3.83 4.82
N SER A 180 -14.39 4.06 4.68
CA SER A 180 -13.46 3.05 4.17
C SER A 180 -13.45 1.79 5.04
N THR A 181 -13.54 0.64 4.37
CA THR A 181 -13.46 -0.70 4.97
C THR A 181 -12.43 -1.54 4.20
N GLU A 182 -12.26 -2.81 4.55
CA GLU A 182 -11.42 -3.75 3.79
C GLU A 182 -11.81 -3.80 2.30
N LYS A 183 -13.09 -3.58 1.99
CA LYS A 183 -13.59 -3.53 0.61
C LYS A 183 -13.02 -2.36 -0.21
N THR A 184 -12.55 -1.32 0.45
CA THR A 184 -11.89 -0.17 -0.17
C THR A 184 -10.56 -0.59 -0.81
N ASP A 185 -9.77 -1.39 -0.11
CA ASP A 185 -8.49 -1.89 -0.62
C ASP A 185 -8.70 -2.92 -1.74
N ILE A 186 -9.76 -3.75 -1.65
CA ILE A 186 -10.16 -4.67 -2.74
C ILE A 186 -10.45 -3.92 -4.04
N TYR A 187 -11.11 -2.75 -3.97
CA TYR A 187 -11.33 -1.91 -5.15
C TYR A 187 -10.01 -1.47 -5.78
N ALA A 188 -9.08 -0.99 -4.97
CA ALA A 188 -7.77 -0.54 -5.43
C ALA A 188 -6.95 -1.69 -6.04
N VAL A 189 -7.00 -2.91 -5.48
CA VAL A 189 -6.39 -4.11 -6.07
C VAL A 189 -6.98 -4.40 -7.45
N GLY A 190 -8.29 -4.30 -7.65
CA GLY A 190 -8.93 -4.47 -8.96
C GLY A 190 -8.43 -3.46 -9.99
N MET A 191 -8.32 -2.18 -9.60
CA MET A 191 -7.78 -1.13 -10.46
C MET A 191 -6.32 -1.37 -10.82
N LEU A 192 -5.50 -1.77 -9.83
CA LEU A 192 -4.09 -2.10 -10.01
C LEU A 192 -3.91 -3.31 -10.93
N LEU A 193 -4.68 -4.37 -10.74
CA LEU A 193 -4.61 -5.59 -11.55
C LEU A 193 -4.89 -5.30 -13.02
N ASN A 194 -5.95 -4.53 -13.34
CA ASN A 194 -6.20 -4.08 -14.71
C ASN A 194 -5.03 -3.27 -15.27
N LYS A 195 -4.49 -2.35 -14.45
CA LYS A 195 -3.37 -1.48 -14.87
C LYS A 195 -2.11 -2.30 -15.16
N MET A 196 -1.81 -3.32 -14.37
CA MET A 196 -0.67 -4.22 -14.61
C MET A 196 -0.81 -4.98 -15.92
N ILE A 197 -1.99 -5.52 -16.21
CA ILE A 197 -2.24 -6.35 -17.41
C ILE A 197 -2.27 -5.50 -18.68
N THR A 198 -3.00 -4.38 -18.68
CA THR A 198 -3.28 -3.60 -19.90
C THR A 198 -2.42 -2.35 -20.07
N GLY A 199 -1.73 -1.91 -19.00
CA GLY A 199 -1.08 -0.59 -18.96
C GLY A 199 -2.06 0.59 -18.86
N ARG A 200 -3.39 0.33 -18.78
CA ARG A 200 -4.46 1.33 -18.81
C ARG A 200 -5.43 1.14 -17.65
N PHE A 201 -6.23 2.17 -17.38
CA PHE A 201 -7.36 2.03 -16.45
C PHE A 201 -8.56 1.35 -17.12
N PRO A 202 -9.47 0.70 -16.36
CA PRO A 202 -10.64 -0.01 -16.92
C PRO A 202 -11.56 0.83 -17.80
N LYS A 203 -11.54 2.15 -17.64
CA LYS A 203 -12.28 3.11 -18.47
C LYS A 203 -11.70 3.22 -19.89
N GLU A 204 -10.39 3.04 -20.02
CA GLU A 204 -9.65 3.17 -21.28
C GLU A 204 -9.49 1.80 -21.97
N GLU A 205 -9.07 0.80 -21.22
CA GLU A 205 -8.87 -0.57 -21.69
C GLU A 205 -9.10 -1.57 -20.55
N ARG A 206 -9.73 -2.68 -20.86
CA ARG A 206 -10.09 -3.72 -19.91
C ARG A 206 -9.28 -4.98 -20.18
N ALA A 207 -8.86 -5.66 -19.14
CA ALA A 207 -8.42 -7.03 -19.25
C ALA A 207 -9.51 -7.91 -19.91
N THR A 208 -9.19 -9.09 -20.36
CA THR A 208 -10.13 -9.97 -21.07
C THR A 208 -10.40 -11.24 -20.29
N GLY A 209 -11.41 -12.00 -20.73
CA GLY A 209 -11.73 -13.33 -20.18
C GLY A 209 -12.07 -13.29 -18.68
N VAL A 210 -11.67 -14.36 -17.99
CA VAL A 210 -11.94 -14.54 -16.55
C VAL A 210 -11.40 -13.40 -15.72
N MET A 211 -10.22 -12.86 -16.07
CA MET A 211 -9.62 -11.79 -15.30
C MET A 211 -10.45 -10.50 -15.31
N TRP A 212 -11.12 -10.19 -16.44
CA TRP A 212 -12.03 -9.05 -16.43
C TRP A 212 -13.23 -9.27 -15.49
N GLU A 213 -13.77 -10.48 -15.39
CA GLU A 213 -14.88 -10.79 -14.47
C GLU A 213 -14.45 -10.57 -13.01
N VAL A 214 -13.23 -11.02 -12.65
CA VAL A 214 -12.66 -10.80 -11.32
C VAL A 214 -12.49 -9.30 -11.04
N ILE A 215 -11.83 -8.57 -11.95
CA ILE A 215 -11.60 -7.13 -11.81
C ILE A 215 -12.94 -6.39 -11.70
N GLN A 216 -13.90 -6.72 -12.53
CA GLN A 216 -15.22 -6.08 -12.52
C GLN A 216 -15.94 -6.24 -11.18
N ARG A 217 -15.80 -7.38 -10.51
CA ARG A 217 -16.36 -7.57 -9.17
C ARG A 217 -15.58 -6.77 -8.12
N CYS A 218 -14.26 -6.69 -8.20
CA CYS A 218 -13.45 -5.86 -7.29
C CYS A 218 -13.88 -4.38 -7.33
N ILE A 219 -14.17 -3.84 -8.54
CA ILE A 219 -14.44 -2.41 -8.74
C ILE A 219 -15.94 -2.05 -8.73
N ARG A 220 -16.80 -2.88 -8.12
CA ARG A 220 -18.21 -2.54 -7.92
C ARG A 220 -18.34 -1.26 -7.11
N LEU A 221 -19.34 -0.43 -7.45
CA LEU A 221 -19.60 0.81 -6.73
C LEU A 221 -20.07 0.54 -5.30
N ASN A 222 -20.94 -0.46 -5.12
CA ASN A 222 -21.36 -0.92 -3.81
C ASN A 222 -20.26 -1.82 -3.20
N PRO A 223 -19.63 -1.43 -2.07
CA PRO A 223 -18.59 -2.23 -1.41
C PRO A 223 -19.04 -3.66 -1.07
N GLU A 224 -20.30 -3.85 -0.68
CA GLU A 224 -20.85 -5.16 -0.29
C GLU A 224 -20.91 -6.16 -1.46
N GLU A 225 -20.87 -5.69 -2.70
CA GLU A 225 -20.83 -6.55 -3.89
C GLU A 225 -19.41 -6.97 -4.28
N ARG A 226 -18.39 -6.39 -3.67
CA ARG A 226 -16.97 -6.73 -3.90
C ARG A 226 -16.63 -8.05 -3.20
N TYR A 227 -15.49 -8.60 -3.57
CA TYR A 227 -14.92 -9.75 -2.86
C TYR A 227 -14.61 -9.41 -1.40
N SER A 228 -14.66 -10.41 -0.51
CA SER A 228 -13.87 -10.40 0.72
C SER A 228 -12.40 -10.74 0.42
N ASP A 229 -11.50 -10.53 1.39
CA ASP A 229 -10.09 -10.91 1.25
C ASP A 229 -9.95 -12.39 0.88
N ASP A 230 -10.63 -13.27 1.63
CA ASP A 230 -10.57 -14.72 1.40
C ASP A 230 -11.13 -15.14 0.03
N GLU A 231 -12.27 -14.57 -0.36
CA GLU A 231 -12.84 -14.85 -1.67
C GLU A 231 -11.89 -14.45 -2.80
N LEU A 232 -11.27 -13.27 -2.72
CA LEU A 232 -10.36 -12.81 -3.77
C LEU A 232 -9.06 -13.62 -3.79
N ILE A 233 -8.45 -13.88 -2.64
CA ILE A 233 -7.25 -14.74 -2.53
C ILE A 233 -7.52 -16.11 -3.14
N ASN A 234 -8.63 -16.76 -2.78
CA ASN A 234 -8.99 -18.07 -3.31
C ASN A 234 -9.19 -18.00 -4.83
N THR A 235 -9.95 -17.03 -5.33
CA THR A 235 -10.20 -16.86 -6.77
C THR A 235 -8.90 -16.68 -7.56
N LEU A 236 -7.95 -15.86 -7.07
CA LEU A 236 -6.67 -15.63 -7.73
C LEU A 236 -5.75 -16.87 -7.63
N THR A 237 -5.80 -17.60 -6.51
CA THR A 237 -5.03 -18.84 -6.30
C THR A 237 -5.51 -19.95 -7.21
N ASP A 238 -6.84 -20.14 -7.35
CA ASP A 238 -7.44 -21.13 -8.24
C ASP A 238 -7.03 -20.84 -9.70
N TYR A 239 -7.10 -19.58 -10.13
CA TYR A 239 -6.64 -19.19 -11.47
C TYR A 239 -5.16 -19.53 -11.72
N LEU A 240 -4.30 -19.34 -10.73
CA LEU A 240 -2.87 -19.67 -10.85
C LEU A 240 -2.65 -21.20 -10.93
N GLY A 241 -3.43 -21.98 -10.19
CA GLY A 241 -3.37 -23.46 -10.22
C GLY A 241 -3.84 -24.06 -11.53
N GLU A 242 -4.94 -23.58 -12.13
CA GLU A 242 -5.46 -24.05 -13.41
C GLU A 242 -4.49 -23.84 -14.61
N GLN A 243 -3.52 -22.96 -14.49
CA GLN A 243 -2.54 -22.68 -15.52
C GLN A 243 -1.28 -23.57 -15.42
N ASP A 244 -1.16 -24.40 -14.37
CA ASP A 244 -0.04 -25.32 -14.15
C ASP A 244 -0.36 -26.76 -14.60
N GLU A 245 -1.62 -27.04 -15.04
CA GLU A 245 -2.08 -28.30 -15.65
C GLU A 245 -2.06 -28.22 -17.18
#